data_ab774eae1a7d8fcced60cc719a4ed0ff
#
_entry.id   ab774eae1a7d8fcced60cc719a4ed0ff
#
_cell.length_a   1.000
_cell.length_b   1.000
_cell.length_c   1.000
_cell.angle_alpha   90.00
_cell.angle_beta   90.00
_cell.angle_gamma   90.00
#
_symmetry.space_group_name_H-M   'P 1'
#
loop_
_entity.id
_entity.type
_entity.pdbx_description
1 polymer ?
#
loop_
_entity_poly.entity_id
_entity_poly.type
_entity_poly.pdbx_seq_one_letter_code
_entity_poly.pdbx_strand_id
1 'polypeptide(L)'
;MTRHSVKRGLILLAVLTVSSLAGALNTQEQQWVDAVSATYGPRAGKRVATWRSEMARYRSLPEREQLTEVNRFFNQLYFVNDDVLWGKTDYWATPLEFLGSNAGDCEDFTIAKYFSLLELGVSDKKLRLVYVKAIELNQFHMVLAYYDTPSAQPLILDNINPQIKPASQRRDLLPIYSFNGQHLWLMKSKNGELAG
;
A
#
# COMPACT_ATOMS: atom_id res chain seq x y z
N MET A 1 3.15 -34.28 -69.99
CA MET A 1 3.89 -34.38 -68.73
C MET A 1 4.10 -32.90 -68.22
N THR A 2 3.18 -32.42 -67.42
CA THR A 2 3.17 -31.04 -66.89
C THR A 2 3.62 -31.07 -65.46
N ARG A 3 4.78 -30.43 -65.15
CA ARG A 3 5.33 -30.29 -63.79
C ARG A 3 4.67 -29.09 -63.10
N HIS A 4 3.91 -29.32 -62.05
CA HIS A 4 3.42 -28.29 -61.15
C HIS A 4 4.53 -27.91 -60.14
N SER A 5 4.97 -26.66 -60.21
CA SER A 5 5.89 -26.05 -59.24
C SER A 5 5.11 -25.52 -58.07
N VAL A 6 5.28 -26.12 -56.86
CA VAL A 6 4.69 -25.63 -55.61
C VAL A 6 5.61 -24.56 -55.02
N LYS A 7 5.19 -23.31 -55.07
CA LYS A 7 5.86 -22.20 -54.38
C LYS A 7 5.53 -22.27 -52.87
N ARG A 8 6.55 -22.65 -52.07
CA ARG A 8 6.46 -22.58 -50.60
C ARG A 8 6.61 -21.12 -50.18
N GLY A 9 5.49 -20.49 -49.79
CA GLY A 9 5.50 -19.16 -49.16
C GLY A 9 6.04 -19.28 -47.72
N LEU A 10 7.11 -18.59 -47.43
CA LEU A 10 7.66 -18.44 -46.07
C LEU A 10 6.83 -17.40 -45.36
N ILE A 11 5.99 -17.82 -44.39
CA ILE A 11 5.28 -16.90 -43.49
C ILE A 11 6.25 -16.52 -42.38
N LEU A 12 6.76 -15.28 -42.44
CA LEU A 12 7.55 -14.70 -41.38
C LEU A 12 6.59 -14.29 -40.24
N LEU A 13 6.56 -15.07 -39.17
CA LEU A 13 5.85 -14.69 -37.95
C LEU A 13 6.69 -13.63 -37.22
N ALA A 14 6.28 -12.34 -37.31
CA ALA A 14 6.84 -11.28 -36.53
C ALA A 14 6.36 -11.43 -35.07
N VAL A 15 7.20 -11.95 -34.21
CA VAL A 15 6.97 -11.95 -32.76
C VAL A 15 7.19 -10.53 -32.27
N LEU A 16 6.10 -9.77 -32.08
CA LEU A 16 6.11 -8.50 -31.36
C LEU A 16 6.40 -8.79 -29.89
N THR A 17 7.67 -8.68 -29.50
CA THR A 17 8.04 -8.61 -28.09
C THR A 17 7.56 -7.26 -27.54
N VAL A 18 6.44 -7.28 -26.81
CA VAL A 18 6.04 -6.15 -25.97
C VAL A 18 7.05 -6.09 -24.84
N SER A 19 8.13 -5.34 -25.02
CA SER A 19 9.01 -4.95 -23.92
C SER A 19 8.18 -4.02 -23.01
N SER A 20 7.74 -4.53 -21.87
CA SER A 20 7.26 -3.70 -20.78
C SER A 20 8.43 -2.80 -20.37
N LEU A 21 8.39 -1.53 -20.80
CA LEU A 21 9.25 -0.48 -20.25
C LEU A 21 8.86 -0.32 -18.78
N ALA A 22 9.49 -1.09 -17.90
CA ALA A 22 9.62 -0.70 -16.51
C ALA A 22 10.30 0.67 -16.53
N GLY A 23 9.57 1.73 -16.21
CA GLY A 23 10.09 3.10 -16.28
C GLY A 23 11.38 3.18 -15.45
N ALA A 24 12.44 3.75 -16.03
CA ALA A 24 13.67 4.00 -15.30
C ALA A 24 13.34 4.90 -14.09
N LEU A 25 13.97 4.60 -12.95
CA LEU A 25 13.86 5.44 -11.76
C LEU A 25 14.33 6.86 -12.10
N ASN A 26 13.61 7.86 -11.61
CA ASN A 26 14.09 9.24 -11.71
C ASN A 26 15.23 9.49 -10.70
N THR A 27 15.89 10.63 -10.79
CA THR A 27 17.06 10.97 -9.94
C THR A 27 16.73 10.90 -8.45
N GLN A 28 15.57 11.38 -8.03
CA GLN A 28 15.15 11.34 -6.63
C GLN A 28 14.88 9.92 -6.15
N GLU A 29 14.23 9.12 -6.96
CA GLU A 29 13.95 7.71 -6.65
C GLU A 29 15.24 6.89 -6.54
N GLN A 30 16.22 7.18 -7.42
CA GLN A 30 17.54 6.55 -7.33
C GLN A 30 18.26 6.94 -6.03
N GLN A 31 18.19 8.22 -5.62
CA GLN A 31 18.75 8.65 -4.33
C GLN A 31 18.12 7.92 -3.14
N TRP A 32 16.81 7.67 -3.15
CA TRP A 32 16.14 6.86 -2.12
C TRP A 32 16.66 5.42 -2.09
N VAL A 33 16.79 4.81 -3.26
CA VAL A 33 17.34 3.44 -3.39
C VAL A 33 18.75 3.36 -2.83
N ASP A 34 19.60 4.32 -3.18
CA ASP A 34 20.99 4.37 -2.74
C ASP A 34 21.10 4.59 -1.22
N ALA A 35 20.35 5.56 -0.68
CA ALA A 35 20.32 5.86 0.75
C ALA A 35 19.84 4.66 1.58
N VAL A 36 18.73 4.02 1.15
CA VAL A 36 18.21 2.84 1.84
C VAL A 36 19.15 1.64 1.69
N SER A 37 19.80 1.49 0.53
CA SER A 37 20.83 0.45 0.34
C SER A 37 22.03 0.64 1.27
N ALA A 38 22.47 1.87 1.45
CA ALA A 38 23.60 2.20 2.33
C ALA A 38 23.27 1.91 3.81
N THR A 39 22.04 2.19 4.24
CA THR A 39 21.62 2.05 5.64
C THR A 39 21.19 0.62 5.99
N TYR A 40 20.41 -0.03 5.12
CA TYR A 40 19.74 -1.32 5.40
C TYR A 40 20.23 -2.47 4.51
N GLY A 41 21.19 -2.19 3.63
CA GLY A 41 21.78 -3.18 2.72
C GLY A 41 21.08 -3.28 1.36
N PRO A 42 21.73 -3.99 0.39
CA PRO A 42 21.29 -4.00 -1.01
C PRO A 42 19.89 -4.58 -1.25
N ARG A 43 19.43 -5.50 -0.38
CA ARG A 43 18.07 -6.06 -0.48
C ARG A 43 17.00 -5.02 -0.18
N ALA A 44 17.30 -4.10 0.73
CA ALA A 44 16.41 -3.00 1.08
C ALA A 44 16.27 -2.00 -0.09
N GLY A 45 17.37 -1.63 -0.72
CA GLY A 45 17.32 -0.81 -1.93
C GLY A 45 16.50 -1.46 -3.06
N LYS A 46 16.63 -2.78 -3.26
CA LYS A 46 15.80 -3.50 -4.22
C LYS A 46 14.30 -3.42 -3.88
N ARG A 47 13.91 -3.46 -2.61
CA ARG A 47 12.51 -3.30 -2.21
C ARG A 47 11.99 -1.90 -2.55
N VAL A 48 12.79 -0.86 -2.31
CA VAL A 48 12.44 0.51 -2.69
C VAL A 48 12.31 0.64 -4.22
N ALA A 49 13.27 0.11 -4.98
CA ALA A 49 13.20 0.11 -6.44
C ALA A 49 11.95 -0.62 -6.96
N THR A 50 11.62 -1.78 -6.36
CA THR A 50 10.39 -2.52 -6.69
C THR A 50 9.16 -1.70 -6.37
N TRP A 51 9.09 -1.07 -5.18
CA TRP A 51 7.98 -0.18 -4.82
C TRP A 51 7.79 0.94 -5.85
N ARG A 52 8.88 1.61 -6.27
CA ARG A 52 8.79 2.69 -7.28
C ARG A 52 8.29 2.19 -8.63
N SER A 53 8.79 1.03 -9.08
CA SER A 53 8.32 0.38 -10.31
C SER A 53 6.83 0.02 -10.24
N GLU A 54 6.37 -0.52 -9.12
CA GLU A 54 4.97 -0.84 -8.90
C GLU A 54 4.11 0.42 -8.84
N MET A 55 4.56 1.49 -8.17
CA MET A 55 3.88 2.78 -8.15
C MET A 55 3.69 3.36 -9.56
N ALA A 56 4.73 3.28 -10.41
CA ALA A 56 4.63 3.71 -11.81
C ALA A 56 3.56 2.90 -12.58
N ARG A 57 3.48 1.59 -12.33
CA ARG A 57 2.48 0.69 -12.93
C ARG A 57 1.07 1.00 -12.42
N TYR A 58 0.91 1.28 -11.12
CA TYR A 58 -0.41 1.51 -10.50
C TYR A 58 -1.06 2.83 -10.95
N ARG A 59 -0.29 3.82 -11.40
CA ARG A 59 -0.82 5.12 -11.87
C ARG A 59 -1.88 5.01 -12.97
N SER A 60 -1.80 3.99 -13.80
CA SER A 60 -2.76 3.76 -14.89
C SER A 60 -4.00 2.96 -14.46
N LEU A 61 -4.02 2.43 -13.24
CA LEU A 61 -5.12 1.61 -12.74
C LEU A 61 -6.28 2.49 -12.23
N PRO A 62 -7.52 1.99 -12.31
CA PRO A 62 -8.65 2.57 -11.60
C PRO A 62 -8.37 2.67 -10.09
N GLU A 63 -8.89 3.70 -9.43
CA GLU A 63 -8.64 4.00 -8.01
C GLU A 63 -8.86 2.79 -7.09
N ARG A 64 -9.90 2.00 -7.31
CA ARG A 64 -10.16 0.78 -6.51
C ARG A 64 -9.12 -0.31 -6.70
N GLU A 65 -8.56 -0.43 -7.88
CA GLU A 65 -7.46 -1.35 -8.14
C GLU A 65 -6.17 -0.84 -7.50
N GLN A 66 -5.94 0.49 -7.51
CA GLN A 66 -4.82 1.10 -6.78
C GLN A 66 -4.87 0.76 -5.28
N LEU A 67 -6.05 0.84 -4.64
CA LEU A 67 -6.23 0.42 -3.24
C LEU A 67 -5.80 -1.03 -3.03
N THR A 68 -6.25 -1.92 -3.92
CA THR A 68 -5.96 -3.36 -3.83
C THR A 68 -4.47 -3.65 -3.97
N GLU A 69 -3.82 -3.06 -4.97
CA GLU A 69 -2.42 -3.29 -5.27
C GLU A 69 -1.50 -2.70 -4.18
N VAL A 70 -1.79 -1.49 -3.71
CA VAL A 70 -1.04 -0.87 -2.61
C VAL A 70 -1.20 -1.67 -1.32
N ASN A 71 -2.42 -2.09 -0.97
CA ASN A 71 -2.65 -2.92 0.21
C ASN A 71 -1.89 -4.25 0.12
N ARG A 72 -1.96 -4.92 -1.03
CA ARG A 72 -1.27 -6.19 -1.29
C ARG A 72 0.25 -6.03 -1.21
N PHE A 73 0.81 -4.94 -1.77
CA PHE A 73 2.24 -4.70 -1.78
C PHE A 73 2.80 -4.59 -0.35
N PHE A 74 2.25 -3.70 0.46
CA PHE A 74 2.75 -3.51 1.82
C PHE A 74 2.47 -4.68 2.75
N ASN A 75 1.37 -5.40 2.57
CA ASN A 75 1.04 -6.59 3.37
C ASN A 75 2.00 -7.79 3.13
N GLN A 76 3.00 -7.66 2.28
CA GLN A 76 4.08 -8.63 2.13
C GLN A 76 5.23 -8.42 3.13
N LEU A 77 5.28 -7.26 3.82
CA LEU A 77 6.29 -6.97 4.82
C LEU A 77 5.94 -7.68 6.15
N TYR A 78 6.91 -7.80 7.03
CA TYR A 78 6.74 -8.46 8.31
C TYR A 78 6.16 -7.52 9.36
N PHE A 79 5.25 -8.02 10.18
CA PHE A 79 4.80 -7.30 11.38
C PHE A 79 5.82 -7.53 12.51
N VAL A 80 6.35 -6.43 13.06
CA VAL A 80 7.26 -6.43 14.21
C VAL A 80 6.98 -5.19 15.04
N ASN A 81 6.80 -5.36 16.35
CA ASN A 81 6.57 -4.24 17.25
C ASN A 81 7.79 -3.32 17.35
N ASP A 82 7.57 -2.06 17.63
CA ASP A 82 8.57 -1.01 17.71
C ASP A 82 9.66 -1.25 18.75
N ASP A 83 9.29 -1.80 19.91
CA ASP A 83 10.24 -2.11 20.97
C ASP A 83 11.29 -3.14 20.53
N VAL A 84 10.89 -4.07 19.66
CA VAL A 84 11.77 -5.09 19.08
C VAL A 84 12.54 -4.54 17.88
N LEU A 85 11.88 -3.80 17.00
CA LEU A 85 12.48 -3.33 15.74
C LEU A 85 13.39 -2.11 15.94
N TRP A 86 12.92 -1.13 16.72
CA TRP A 86 13.55 0.18 16.89
C TRP A 86 14.10 0.43 18.29
N GLY A 87 13.80 -0.45 19.25
CA GLY A 87 14.10 -0.25 20.68
C GLY A 87 13.37 0.96 21.28
N LYS A 88 12.22 1.32 20.71
CA LYS A 88 11.36 2.45 21.13
C LYS A 88 9.97 1.95 21.46
N THR A 89 9.27 2.66 22.34
CA THR A 89 7.91 2.28 22.74
C THR A 89 6.89 2.54 21.62
N ASP A 90 7.13 3.58 20.81
CA ASP A 90 6.27 4.03 19.73
C ASP A 90 7.16 4.81 18.71
N TYR A 91 7.18 4.36 17.46
CA TYR A 91 8.01 4.94 16.40
C TYR A 91 7.33 4.82 15.05
N TRP A 92 6.83 5.90 14.55
CA TRP A 92 6.16 5.97 13.24
C TRP A 92 7.20 6.06 12.13
N ALA A 93 7.52 4.93 11.52
CA ALA A 93 8.51 4.88 10.46
C ALA A 93 7.99 5.54 9.16
N THR A 94 8.90 6.21 8.47
CA THR A 94 8.63 6.65 7.11
C THR A 94 8.47 5.44 6.17
N PRO A 95 7.80 5.58 5.01
CA PRO A 95 7.73 4.49 4.03
C PRO A 95 9.09 3.93 3.60
N LEU A 96 10.15 4.77 3.59
CA LEU A 96 11.50 4.33 3.24
C LEU A 96 12.16 3.52 4.36
N GLU A 97 11.95 3.88 5.63
CA GLU A 97 12.42 3.12 6.79
C GLU A 97 11.69 1.78 6.88
N PHE A 98 10.37 1.78 6.70
CA PHE A 98 9.55 0.57 6.69
C PHE A 98 9.99 -0.40 5.58
N LEU A 99 10.22 0.09 4.36
CA LEU A 99 10.78 -0.70 3.26
C LEU A 99 12.24 -1.10 3.55
N GLY A 100 13.00 -0.25 4.22
CA GLY A 100 14.38 -0.49 4.62
C GLY A 100 14.50 -1.67 5.55
N SER A 101 13.78 -1.64 6.67
CA SER A 101 13.74 -2.69 7.69
C SER A 101 13.05 -3.97 7.20
N ASN A 102 12.20 -3.90 6.18
CA ASN A 102 11.29 -4.97 5.73
C ASN A 102 10.27 -5.39 6.81
N ALA A 103 10.07 -4.57 7.82
CA ALA A 103 9.21 -4.84 8.96
C ALA A 103 8.74 -3.52 9.59
N GLY A 104 7.63 -3.57 10.30
CA GLY A 104 7.05 -2.48 11.07
C GLY A 104 5.78 -2.92 11.76
N ASP A 105 5.16 -2.04 12.52
CA ASP A 105 3.88 -2.33 13.16
C ASP A 105 2.68 -1.69 12.43
N CYS A 106 1.51 -1.63 13.05
CA CYS A 106 0.27 -1.30 12.35
C CYS A 106 0.23 0.13 11.77
N GLU A 107 0.86 1.10 12.43
CA GLU A 107 0.95 2.47 11.93
C GLU A 107 1.85 2.58 10.71
N ASP A 108 2.98 1.85 10.67
CA ASP A 108 3.90 1.84 9.54
C ASP A 108 3.24 1.32 8.26
N PHE A 109 2.50 0.20 8.38
CA PHE A 109 1.68 -0.31 7.28
C PHE A 109 0.65 0.72 6.82
N THR A 110 -0.03 1.37 7.75
CA THR A 110 -1.09 2.32 7.45
C THR A 110 -0.54 3.58 6.80
N ILE A 111 0.55 4.14 7.33
CA ILE A 111 1.24 5.33 6.82
C ILE A 111 1.80 5.07 5.42
N ALA A 112 2.45 3.93 5.19
CA ALA A 112 3.02 3.61 3.90
C ALA A 112 1.93 3.46 2.81
N LYS A 113 0.80 2.84 3.13
CA LYS A 113 -0.36 2.76 2.24
C LYS A 113 -0.95 4.14 1.97
N TYR A 114 -1.14 4.97 3.00
CA TYR A 114 -1.67 6.32 2.88
C TYR A 114 -0.85 7.19 1.94
N PHE A 115 0.47 7.31 2.17
CA PHE A 115 1.33 8.14 1.33
C PHE A 115 1.45 7.60 -0.10
N SER A 116 1.47 6.28 -0.29
CA SER A 116 1.48 5.68 -1.62
C SER A 116 0.21 6.00 -2.40
N LEU A 117 -0.95 5.95 -1.75
CA LEU A 117 -2.23 6.29 -2.40
C LEU A 117 -2.33 7.79 -2.70
N LEU A 118 -1.85 8.67 -1.83
CA LEU A 118 -1.75 10.11 -2.13
C LEU A 118 -0.88 10.36 -3.36
N GLU A 119 0.28 9.70 -3.47
CA GLU A 119 1.17 9.83 -4.62
C GLU A 119 0.53 9.32 -5.92
N LEU A 120 -0.33 8.31 -5.85
CA LEU A 120 -1.12 7.82 -6.99
C LEU A 120 -2.25 8.76 -7.41
N GLY A 121 -2.50 9.83 -6.64
CA GLY A 121 -3.52 10.84 -6.92
C GLY A 121 -4.85 10.60 -6.21
N VAL A 122 -4.94 9.62 -5.32
CA VAL A 122 -6.12 9.47 -4.44
C VAL A 122 -6.21 10.68 -3.52
N SER A 123 -7.35 11.34 -3.50
CA SER A 123 -7.54 12.57 -2.71
C SER A 123 -7.41 12.29 -1.20
N ASP A 124 -6.67 13.15 -0.49
CA ASP A 124 -6.57 13.13 0.98
C ASP A 124 -7.95 13.13 1.66
N LYS A 125 -8.94 13.82 1.07
CA LYS A 125 -10.32 13.85 1.57
C LYS A 125 -11.00 12.47 1.59
N LYS A 126 -10.52 11.52 0.81
CA LYS A 126 -11.01 10.14 0.74
C LYS A 126 -10.29 9.19 1.70
N LEU A 127 -9.18 9.61 2.31
CA LEU A 127 -8.32 8.75 3.13
C LEU A 127 -8.36 9.20 4.59
N ARG A 128 -8.41 8.22 5.51
CA ARG A 128 -8.26 8.47 6.95
C ARG A 128 -7.47 7.34 7.58
N LEU A 129 -6.48 7.70 8.36
CA LEU A 129 -5.85 6.79 9.31
C LEU A 129 -6.82 6.65 10.48
N VAL A 130 -7.18 5.43 10.86
CA VAL A 130 -8.17 5.16 11.90
C VAL A 130 -7.55 4.34 13.00
N TYR A 131 -7.51 4.93 14.20
CA TYR A 131 -7.13 4.23 15.40
C TYR A 131 -8.32 3.44 15.92
N VAL A 132 -8.15 2.16 16.14
CA VAL A 132 -9.21 1.21 16.47
C VAL A 132 -8.79 0.32 17.65
N LYS A 133 -9.77 -0.25 18.34
CA LYS A 133 -9.55 -1.42 19.19
C LYS A 133 -9.86 -2.67 18.36
N ALA A 134 -8.87 -3.52 18.13
CA ALA A 134 -9.06 -4.87 17.60
C ALA A 134 -9.61 -5.77 18.72
N ILE A 135 -10.91 -6.04 18.69
CA ILE A 135 -11.67 -6.60 19.82
C ILE A 135 -11.19 -8.02 20.15
N GLU A 136 -11.06 -8.87 19.13
CA GLU A 136 -10.68 -10.27 19.29
C GLU A 136 -9.24 -10.43 19.81
N LEU A 137 -8.34 -9.52 19.40
CA LEU A 137 -6.94 -9.50 19.84
C LEU A 137 -6.75 -8.73 21.16
N ASN A 138 -7.77 -8.01 21.60
CA ASN A 138 -7.72 -7.09 22.74
C ASN A 138 -6.57 -6.06 22.66
N GLN A 139 -6.21 -5.60 21.45
CA GLN A 139 -5.10 -4.68 21.20
C GLN A 139 -5.59 -3.43 20.51
N PHE A 140 -4.87 -2.31 20.71
CA PHE A 140 -5.01 -1.13 19.84
C PHE A 140 -4.36 -1.42 18.50
N HIS A 141 -4.91 -0.83 17.46
CA HIS A 141 -4.51 -1.10 16.10
C HIS A 141 -4.77 0.12 15.21
N MET A 142 -4.07 0.24 14.09
CA MET A 142 -4.29 1.29 13.10
C MET A 142 -4.60 0.69 11.73
N VAL A 143 -5.61 1.24 11.06
CA VAL A 143 -6.01 0.84 9.71
C VAL A 143 -6.22 2.05 8.82
N LEU A 144 -6.14 1.87 7.52
CA LEU A 144 -6.49 2.91 6.56
C LEU A 144 -7.94 2.73 6.08
N ALA A 145 -8.75 3.78 6.22
CA ALA A 145 -10.10 3.83 5.70
C ALA A 145 -10.15 4.69 4.43
N TYR A 146 -10.76 4.14 3.39
CA TYR A 146 -11.02 4.84 2.13
C TYR A 146 -12.51 5.11 1.96
N TYR A 147 -12.87 6.37 1.70
CA TYR A 147 -14.21 6.85 1.45
C TYR A 147 -14.35 7.24 -0.02
N ASP A 148 -15.18 6.55 -0.78
CA ASP A 148 -15.43 6.90 -2.20
C ASP A 148 -16.07 8.29 -2.34
N THR A 149 -17.02 8.60 -1.44
CA THR A 149 -17.61 9.92 -1.23
C THR A 149 -17.63 10.24 0.28
N PRO A 150 -17.79 11.50 0.71
CA PRO A 150 -17.78 11.87 2.12
C PRO A 150 -18.80 11.14 2.99
N SER A 151 -19.90 10.68 2.41
CA SER A 151 -20.99 9.95 3.11
C SER A 151 -20.96 8.44 2.83
N ALA A 152 -20.02 7.96 2.01
CA ALA A 152 -19.92 6.55 1.71
C ALA A 152 -19.46 5.73 2.93
N GLN A 153 -19.92 4.48 3.01
CA GLN A 153 -19.32 3.51 3.92
C GLN A 153 -17.87 3.26 3.49
N PRO A 154 -16.88 3.43 4.40
CA PRO A 154 -15.50 3.25 4.02
C PRO A 154 -15.13 1.80 3.78
N LEU A 155 -14.16 1.61 2.91
CA LEU A 155 -13.39 0.39 2.75
C LEU A 155 -12.19 0.42 3.69
N ILE A 156 -11.91 -0.70 4.34
CA ILE A 156 -10.81 -0.83 5.29
C ILE A 156 -9.65 -1.60 4.66
N LEU A 157 -8.50 -0.96 4.62
CA LEU A 157 -7.21 -1.54 4.25
C LEU A 157 -6.43 -1.84 5.53
N ASP A 158 -6.06 -3.09 5.72
CA ASP A 158 -5.52 -3.59 6.97
C ASP A 158 -4.36 -4.57 6.70
N ASN A 159 -3.45 -4.74 7.63
CA ASN A 159 -2.38 -5.74 7.56
C ASN A 159 -2.75 -7.05 8.29
N ILE A 160 -3.65 -7.01 9.29
CA ILE A 160 -4.13 -8.22 9.98
C ILE A 160 -5.12 -8.97 9.08
N ASN A 161 -6.07 -8.27 8.48
CA ASN A 161 -6.98 -8.85 7.50
C ASN A 161 -6.69 -8.26 6.10
N PRO A 162 -5.99 -8.99 5.22
CA PRO A 162 -5.57 -8.47 3.93
C PRO A 162 -6.73 -8.21 2.95
N GLN A 163 -7.93 -8.71 3.22
CA GLN A 163 -9.09 -8.47 2.39
C GLN A 163 -9.65 -7.06 2.64
N ILE A 164 -9.74 -6.26 1.59
CA ILE A 164 -10.40 -4.96 1.67
C ILE A 164 -11.90 -5.17 1.81
N LYS A 165 -12.46 -4.79 2.96
CA LYS A 165 -13.88 -4.96 3.30
C LYS A 165 -14.52 -3.64 3.69
N PRO A 166 -15.84 -3.48 3.45
CA PRO A 166 -16.60 -2.38 4.05
C PRO A 166 -16.52 -2.40 5.58
N ALA A 167 -16.50 -1.24 6.23
CA ALA A 167 -16.43 -1.13 7.68
C ALA A 167 -17.55 -1.90 8.41
N SER A 168 -18.74 -2.01 7.83
CA SER A 168 -19.85 -2.80 8.40
C SER A 168 -19.56 -4.32 8.50
N GLN A 169 -18.58 -4.80 7.73
CA GLN A 169 -18.13 -6.19 7.75
C GLN A 169 -16.88 -6.39 8.64
N ARG A 170 -16.39 -5.31 9.27
CA ARG A 170 -15.25 -5.32 10.19
C ARG A 170 -15.73 -5.06 11.62
N ARG A 171 -16.58 -5.98 12.11
CA ARG A 171 -17.13 -5.94 13.48
C ARG A 171 -16.09 -6.26 14.55
N ASP A 172 -14.96 -6.78 14.15
CA ASP A 172 -13.75 -7.02 14.94
C ASP A 172 -13.00 -5.72 15.31
N LEU A 173 -13.35 -4.59 14.66
CA LEU A 173 -12.70 -3.29 14.88
C LEU A 173 -13.69 -2.28 15.50
N LEU A 174 -13.33 -1.73 16.64
CA LEU A 174 -14.05 -0.62 17.27
C LEU A 174 -13.27 0.69 17.03
N PRO A 175 -13.76 1.62 16.19
CA PRO A 175 -13.06 2.86 15.91
C PRO A 175 -13.11 3.83 17.09
N ILE A 176 -11.99 4.48 17.39
CA ILE A 176 -11.83 5.43 18.50
C ILE A 176 -11.70 6.85 17.95
N TYR A 177 -10.72 7.10 17.09
CA TYR A 177 -10.58 8.35 16.35
C TYR A 177 -10.00 8.10 14.97
N SER A 178 -10.10 9.10 14.10
CA SER A 178 -9.46 9.07 12.79
C SER A 178 -8.88 10.42 12.43
N PHE A 179 -7.88 10.45 11.57
CA PHE A 179 -7.25 11.67 11.10
C PHE A 179 -6.70 11.51 9.67
N ASN A 180 -6.38 12.63 9.06
CA ASN A 180 -5.58 12.70 7.84
C ASN A 180 -4.64 13.91 7.92
N GLY A 181 -4.03 14.32 6.82
CA GLY A 181 -3.11 15.47 6.80
C GLY A 181 -3.71 16.80 7.22
N GLN A 182 -5.03 16.93 7.32
CA GLN A 182 -5.73 18.21 7.56
C GLN A 182 -6.68 18.20 8.77
N HIS A 183 -7.21 17.06 9.18
CA HIS A 183 -8.29 16.95 10.14
C HIS A 183 -8.12 15.79 11.11
N LEU A 184 -8.68 15.95 12.30
CA LEU A 184 -8.87 14.91 13.32
C LEU A 184 -10.36 14.78 13.64
N TRP A 185 -10.87 13.55 13.65
CA TRP A 185 -12.25 13.21 14.01
C TRP A 185 -12.26 12.24 15.20
N LEU A 186 -12.95 12.62 16.27
CA LEU A 186 -13.27 11.69 17.36
C LEU A 186 -14.51 10.88 16.99
N MET A 187 -14.45 9.57 17.17
CA MET A 187 -15.58 8.70 16.92
C MET A 187 -16.47 8.69 18.17
N LYS A 188 -17.78 8.94 18.00
CA LYS A 188 -18.75 8.79 19.08
C LYS A 188 -19.26 7.35 19.06
N SER A 189 -19.34 6.72 20.24
CA SER A 189 -20.06 5.47 20.40
C SER A 189 -21.54 5.69 20.08
N LYS A 190 -22.27 4.61 19.78
CA LYS A 190 -23.73 4.68 19.54
C LYS A 190 -24.50 5.32 20.71
N ASN A 191 -23.92 5.34 21.90
CA ASN A 191 -24.53 5.91 23.13
C ASN A 191 -24.08 7.36 23.42
N GLY A 192 -23.33 8.00 22.51
CA GLY A 192 -22.91 9.40 22.66
C GLY A 192 -21.69 9.61 23.56
N GLU A 193 -21.13 8.56 24.15
CA GLU A 193 -19.88 8.61 24.91
C GLU A 193 -18.69 8.48 23.95
N LEU A 194 -17.57 9.17 24.26
CA LEU A 194 -16.30 8.96 23.56
C LEU A 194 -15.83 7.53 23.82
N ALA A 195 -15.41 6.80 22.78
CA ALA A 195 -14.74 5.54 22.97
C ALA A 195 -13.41 5.84 23.67
N GLY A 196 -13.37 5.62 24.98
CA GLY A 196 -12.19 5.77 25.83
C GLY A 196 -11.32 4.52 25.84
#